data_84c52749c6e97f5054058b3ad5d6831b
#
_entry.id   84c52749c6e97f5054058b3ad5d6831b
#
_cell.length_a   1.000
_cell.length_b   1.000
_cell.length_c   1.000
_cell.angle_alpha   90.00
_cell.angle_beta   90.00
_cell.angle_gamma   90.00
#
_symmetry.space_group_name_H-M   'P 1'
#
loop_
_entity.id
_entity.type
_entity.pdbx_description
1 polymer ?
#
loop_
_entity_poly.entity_id
_entity_poly.type
_entity_poly.pdbx_seq_one_letter_code
_entity_poly.pdbx_strand_id
1 'polypeptide(L)'
;MTDQDKAISRRNWLGAMGKVSLGTGLMAVASNALGFEHPTQVKATGNDTGARIYNIRDFGAKGDGKSLDTAAVQAAIDTCSKEQGGTVLVPAGVFVIGTVELKSNVTLHIAVQGKLLGSADGKQYHASDAIPLDIGWTMNDGNVGLIFAVNADNITIEGNGIIDGQGAQFRSDTKGVLPPAGITGNHRPYHLLFYQCKNLTVRNISLINSAYHSVRVCLCSYVKMDGLFIRGKVIHNNDGFHFIGSNYVHVTNCDVQCQDDACALFGSCKFVTVSDCSFSTRWSVFRFGGGEAENITVSNCLIYETYGCPIKMRCSPGSRFENISFSNLVMKDVTGPISIGLGTEKSSVNKTVDTPGIIRNISFSNIQATVVKPVPLRDAEFASKYNPGEIFSCITLNAMDDVFLENISFNNVHITFPGGGTAAQASVRDVPKVAGEYYQIGIPPAYGMYARNVRGLSLHDVKFAMATPDLRPALILDNVEDAAVNGLSAQGQKGAESLLRFINTRDVLISALRVLTPVTNLLQAEGKACDNIKIEGGDISKADKVLVLASGASAQAVRLRE
;
A
#
# COMPACT_ATOMS: atom_id res chain seq x y z
N MET A 1 -25.52 -56.97 6.26
CA MET A 1 -25.72 -56.56 7.66
C MET A 1 -24.98 -55.27 7.76
N THR A 2 -25.63 -54.17 7.39
CA THR A 2 -26.37 -53.15 8.17
C THR A 2 -25.45 -52.44 9.15
N ASP A 3 -25.07 -51.18 8.85
CA ASP A 3 -25.65 -50.11 9.63
C ASP A 3 -25.54 -48.76 8.93
N GLN A 4 -26.56 -47.95 9.16
CA GLN A 4 -26.98 -46.78 8.45
C GLN A 4 -26.26 -45.53 8.94
N ASP A 5 -25.74 -44.73 7.99
CA ASP A 5 -25.43 -43.31 8.15
C ASP A 5 -26.70 -42.51 8.46
N LYS A 6 -26.86 -42.02 9.67
CA LYS A 6 -27.86 -41.02 10.03
C LYS A 6 -27.28 -39.61 9.93
N ALA A 7 -27.59 -38.94 8.85
CA ALA A 7 -27.36 -37.50 8.72
C ALA A 7 -28.14 -36.72 9.79
N ILE A 8 -27.46 -35.98 10.64
CA ILE A 8 -28.07 -35.10 11.64
C ILE A 8 -28.53 -33.83 10.94
N SER A 9 -29.86 -33.59 10.91
CA SER A 9 -30.41 -32.38 10.30
C SER A 9 -30.14 -31.15 11.13
N ARG A 10 -29.96 -29.98 10.46
CA ARG A 10 -29.75 -28.67 11.09
C ARG A 10 -30.75 -28.29 12.18
N ARG A 11 -31.94 -28.88 12.16
CA ARG A 11 -33.01 -28.63 13.13
C ARG A 11 -32.75 -29.31 14.49
N ASN A 12 -32.01 -30.39 14.52
CA ASN A 12 -31.68 -31.11 15.75
C ASN A 12 -30.47 -30.50 16.49
N TRP A 13 -29.62 -29.74 15.78
CA TRP A 13 -28.48 -29.04 16.38
C TRP A 13 -28.92 -27.82 17.20
N LEU A 14 -29.94 -27.09 16.74
CA LEU A 14 -30.50 -25.93 17.46
C LEU A 14 -31.35 -26.31 18.68
N GLY A 15 -31.84 -27.53 18.76
CA GLY A 15 -32.62 -28.02 19.92
C GLY A 15 -31.76 -28.45 21.14
N ALA A 16 -30.46 -28.67 20.92
CA ALA A 16 -29.56 -29.11 21.99
C ALA A 16 -28.95 -27.95 22.80
N MET A 17 -29.05 -26.69 22.34
CA MET A 17 -28.54 -25.53 23.04
C MET A 17 -29.53 -24.87 24.02
N GLY A 18 -30.72 -25.39 24.17
CA GLY A 18 -31.81 -24.77 24.94
C GLY A 18 -31.99 -25.24 26.39
N LYS A 19 -31.14 -26.09 26.94
CA LYS A 19 -31.31 -26.57 28.33
C LYS A 19 -29.94 -26.78 29.01
N VAL A 20 -29.32 -25.73 29.45
CA VAL A 20 -28.37 -25.77 30.60
C VAL A 20 -28.71 -24.61 31.52
N SER A 21 -29.41 -24.92 32.57
CA SER A 21 -29.68 -24.06 33.71
C SER A 21 -28.45 -23.91 34.59
N LEU A 22 -28.36 -22.74 35.22
CA LEU A 22 -27.43 -22.36 36.26
C LEU A 22 -26.94 -23.50 37.17
N GLY A 23 -25.64 -23.68 37.22
CA GLY A 23 -24.95 -24.48 38.22
C GLY A 23 -23.53 -23.94 38.37
N THR A 24 -23.28 -23.23 39.47
CA THR A 24 -21.96 -22.76 39.90
C THR A 24 -21.00 -23.93 40.12
N GLY A 25 -19.94 -23.97 39.30
CA GLY A 25 -18.86 -24.93 39.52
C GLY A 25 -17.60 -24.47 38.81
N LEU A 26 -16.62 -23.97 39.55
CA LEU A 26 -15.27 -23.71 39.09
C LEU A 26 -14.66 -25.00 38.50
N MET A 27 -14.27 -24.98 37.24
CA MET A 27 -13.23 -25.85 36.73
C MET A 27 -12.17 -25.01 36.07
N ALA A 28 -11.02 -24.94 36.72
CA ALA A 28 -9.78 -24.46 36.13
C ALA A 28 -9.31 -25.47 35.08
N VAL A 29 -9.35 -25.09 33.81
CA VAL A 29 -8.65 -25.81 32.76
C VAL A 29 -7.36 -25.03 32.47
N ALA A 30 -6.25 -25.63 32.83
CA ALA A 30 -4.91 -25.13 32.48
C ALA A 30 -4.74 -25.24 30.96
N SER A 31 -4.71 -24.11 30.28
CA SER A 31 -4.23 -24.00 28.89
C SER A 31 -2.80 -23.43 28.89
N ASN A 32 -1.84 -24.33 29.00
CA ASN A 32 -0.48 -24.04 28.57
C ASN A 32 -0.41 -24.18 27.06
N ALA A 33 -0.51 -23.05 26.35
CA ALA A 33 -0.06 -22.97 24.97
C ALA A 33 0.16 -21.50 24.57
N LEU A 34 1.37 -21.16 24.20
CA LEU A 34 1.82 -19.94 23.55
C LEU A 34 1.68 -18.66 24.40
N GLY A 35 2.80 -18.22 24.92
CA GLY A 35 2.94 -17.05 25.78
C GLY A 35 2.46 -15.74 25.15
N PHE A 36 1.15 -15.49 25.22
CA PHE A 36 0.60 -14.15 25.19
C PHE A 36 0.62 -13.64 26.63
N GLU A 37 1.64 -12.88 26.98
CA GLU A 37 1.54 -12.04 28.18
C GLU A 37 0.45 -10.99 27.91
N HIS A 38 -0.72 -11.22 28.47
CA HIS A 38 -1.69 -10.14 28.61
C HIS A 38 -1.04 -9.04 29.48
N PRO A 39 -1.14 -7.76 29.09
CA PRO A 39 -0.65 -6.70 29.94
C PRO A 39 -1.33 -6.84 31.31
N THR A 40 -0.52 -6.96 32.34
CA THR A 40 -0.96 -7.02 33.73
C THR A 40 -1.89 -5.84 34.00
N GLN A 41 -3.15 -6.13 34.37
CA GLN A 41 -4.05 -5.09 34.86
C GLN A 41 -3.37 -4.40 36.06
N VAL A 42 -3.01 -3.15 35.90
CA VAL A 42 -2.57 -2.31 36.99
C VAL A 42 -3.75 -2.20 37.95
N LYS A 43 -3.62 -2.74 39.16
CA LYS A 43 -4.61 -2.54 40.23
C LYS A 43 -4.71 -1.04 40.48
N ALA A 44 -5.82 -0.44 40.11
CA ALA A 44 -6.14 0.91 40.48
C ALA A 44 -6.43 0.99 41.96
N THR A 45 -5.60 1.69 42.69
CA THR A 45 -5.83 2.03 44.10
C THR A 45 -6.51 3.40 44.15
N GLY A 46 -7.83 3.42 44.25
CA GLY A 46 -8.62 4.64 44.38
C GLY A 46 -9.88 4.64 43.51
N ASN A 47 -10.97 5.23 44.01
CA ASN A 47 -12.31 5.22 43.41
C ASN A 47 -12.48 6.03 42.11
N ASP A 48 -11.42 6.35 41.38
CA ASP A 48 -11.45 7.26 40.21
C ASP A 48 -10.73 6.69 38.97
N THR A 49 -10.90 5.41 38.77
CA THR A 49 -10.24 4.71 37.68
C THR A 49 -10.86 5.01 36.31
N GLY A 50 -10.18 5.80 35.50
CA GLY A 50 -10.48 5.99 34.08
C GLY A 50 -11.37 7.17 33.72
N ALA A 51 -11.83 7.99 34.65
CA ALA A 51 -12.72 9.12 34.41
C ALA A 51 -12.04 10.51 34.43
N ARG A 52 -10.71 10.58 34.54
CA ARG A 52 -10.02 11.87 34.61
C ARG A 52 -9.99 12.55 33.28
N ILE A 53 -10.56 13.75 33.22
CA ILE A 53 -10.58 14.60 32.03
C ILE A 53 -9.81 15.88 32.33
N TYR A 54 -8.83 16.18 31.52
CA TYR A 54 -8.01 17.40 31.58
C TYR A 54 -8.42 18.29 30.38
N ASN A 55 -9.32 19.25 30.66
CA ASN A 55 -9.75 20.17 29.60
C ASN A 55 -8.64 21.22 29.39
N ILE A 56 -8.15 21.35 28.15
CA ILE A 56 -7.06 22.30 27.84
C ILE A 56 -7.39 23.75 28.18
N ARG A 57 -8.69 24.11 28.29
CA ARG A 57 -9.11 25.45 28.73
C ARG A 57 -8.77 25.70 30.19
N ASP A 58 -8.79 24.67 31.01
CA ASP A 58 -8.42 24.79 32.44
C ASP A 58 -6.93 25.07 32.62
N PHE A 59 -6.13 24.83 31.59
CA PHE A 59 -4.71 25.15 31.51
C PHE A 59 -4.42 26.45 30.72
N GLY A 60 -5.46 27.21 30.38
CA GLY A 60 -5.33 28.54 29.78
C GLY A 60 -5.47 28.60 28.26
N ALA A 61 -5.83 27.49 27.58
CA ALA A 61 -6.08 27.50 26.15
C ALA A 61 -7.30 28.37 25.79
N LYS A 62 -7.14 29.26 24.80
CA LYS A 62 -8.19 30.20 24.40
C LYS A 62 -9.12 29.63 23.34
N GLY A 63 -8.59 28.95 22.34
CA GLY A 63 -9.37 28.36 21.25
C GLY A 63 -10.07 29.40 20.39
N ASP A 64 -9.47 30.56 20.21
CA ASP A 64 -9.98 31.72 19.44
C ASP A 64 -9.50 31.76 17.99
N GLY A 65 -8.69 30.76 17.56
CA GLY A 65 -8.10 30.67 16.22
C GLY A 65 -6.96 31.64 15.96
N LYS A 66 -6.45 32.33 16.97
CA LYS A 66 -5.40 33.35 16.86
C LYS A 66 -4.29 33.18 17.89
N SER A 67 -4.68 32.97 19.15
CA SER A 67 -3.73 32.80 20.27
C SER A 67 -3.02 31.48 20.16
N LEU A 68 -1.72 31.48 20.43
CA LEU A 68 -0.94 30.24 20.47
C LEU A 68 -1.25 29.49 21.78
N ASP A 69 -1.87 28.34 21.65
CA ASP A 69 -2.35 27.50 22.76
C ASP A 69 -1.41 26.32 23.08
N THR A 70 -0.24 26.23 22.42
CA THR A 70 0.70 25.10 22.56
C THR A 70 1.03 24.78 24.01
N ALA A 71 1.41 25.82 24.79
CA ALA A 71 1.81 25.63 26.20
C ALA A 71 0.68 25.07 27.07
N ALA A 72 -0.56 25.51 26.84
CA ALA A 72 -1.73 25.05 27.56
C ALA A 72 -2.07 23.58 27.21
N VAL A 73 -2.03 23.23 25.94
CA VAL A 73 -2.22 21.85 25.47
C VAL A 73 -1.15 20.93 26.05
N GLN A 74 0.12 21.34 26.00
CA GLN A 74 1.23 20.56 26.56
C GLN A 74 1.10 20.38 28.08
N ALA A 75 0.76 21.44 28.81
CA ALA A 75 0.56 21.36 30.27
C ALA A 75 -0.55 20.38 30.68
N ALA A 76 -1.63 20.32 29.91
CA ALA A 76 -2.70 19.34 30.11
C ALA A 76 -2.19 17.90 29.90
N ILE A 77 -1.42 17.67 28.82
CA ILE A 77 -0.83 16.36 28.52
C ILE A 77 0.16 15.94 29.61
N ASP A 78 1.05 16.85 30.02
CA ASP A 78 2.06 16.58 31.05
C ASP A 78 1.42 16.24 32.39
N THR A 79 0.37 16.97 32.79
CA THR A 79 -0.38 16.72 34.00
C THR A 79 -1.08 15.38 33.93
N CYS A 80 -1.78 15.10 32.84
CA CYS A 80 -2.46 13.83 32.62
C CYS A 80 -1.50 12.63 32.75
N SER A 81 -0.36 12.69 32.07
CA SER A 81 0.64 11.62 32.11
C SER A 81 1.27 11.47 33.51
N LYS A 82 1.60 12.57 34.19
CA LYS A 82 2.13 12.58 35.57
C LYS A 82 1.17 11.93 36.54
N GLU A 83 -0.12 12.12 36.36
CA GLU A 83 -1.19 11.55 37.19
C GLU A 83 -1.65 10.16 36.74
N GLN A 84 -0.77 9.41 36.07
CA GLN A 84 -0.96 8.02 35.61
C GLN A 84 -1.93 7.85 34.43
N GLY A 85 -2.25 8.92 33.71
CA GLY A 85 -3.04 8.87 32.49
C GLY A 85 -4.49 9.33 32.64
N GLY A 86 -5.16 9.42 31.52
CA GLY A 86 -6.54 9.91 31.41
C GLY A 86 -6.81 10.49 30.01
N THR A 87 -7.82 11.37 29.97
CA THR A 87 -8.24 12.02 28.71
C THR A 87 -7.93 13.51 28.74
N VAL A 88 -7.09 13.95 27.81
CA VAL A 88 -6.91 15.37 27.51
C VAL A 88 -7.98 15.78 26.51
N LEU A 89 -8.87 16.67 26.92
CA LEU A 89 -10.00 17.12 26.11
C LEU A 89 -9.67 18.43 25.39
N VAL A 90 -9.75 18.39 24.06
CA VAL A 90 -9.81 19.55 23.18
C VAL A 90 -11.29 19.85 22.90
N PRO A 91 -11.91 20.80 23.58
CA PRO A 91 -13.34 21.11 23.42
C PRO A 91 -13.61 21.87 22.13
N ALA A 92 -14.87 22.30 21.93
CA ALA A 92 -15.23 23.20 20.83
C ALA A 92 -14.37 24.46 20.81
N GLY A 93 -13.82 24.80 19.65
CA GLY A 93 -12.94 25.96 19.42
C GLY A 93 -11.83 25.67 18.43
N VAL A 94 -11.07 26.69 18.05
CA VAL A 94 -9.92 26.59 17.14
C VAL A 94 -8.66 26.93 17.93
N PHE A 95 -7.86 25.94 18.25
CA PHE A 95 -6.65 26.07 19.07
C PHE A 95 -5.43 26.05 18.17
N VAL A 96 -4.73 27.19 18.09
CA VAL A 96 -3.49 27.27 17.30
C VAL A 96 -2.35 26.67 18.09
N ILE A 97 -1.65 25.70 17.49
CA ILE A 97 -0.56 24.99 18.14
C ILE A 97 0.69 24.90 17.26
N GLY A 98 1.85 24.95 17.88
CA GLY A 98 3.10 24.43 17.33
C GLY A 98 3.25 22.95 17.71
N THR A 99 4.49 22.50 17.91
CA THR A 99 4.76 21.12 18.31
C THR A 99 4.22 20.79 19.69
N VAL A 100 3.49 19.66 19.76
CA VAL A 100 2.97 19.08 21.00
C VAL A 100 3.45 17.64 21.12
N GLU A 101 3.96 17.26 22.29
CA GLU A 101 4.42 15.90 22.59
C GLU A 101 3.38 15.13 23.42
N LEU A 102 2.88 14.02 22.85
CA LEU A 102 2.05 13.06 23.59
C LEU A 102 2.93 12.14 24.44
N LYS A 103 2.41 11.78 25.59
CA LYS A 103 3.10 10.93 26.57
C LYS A 103 2.32 9.65 26.84
N SER A 104 2.97 8.70 27.50
CA SER A 104 2.36 7.40 27.82
C SER A 104 1.06 7.55 28.61
N ASN A 105 0.10 6.67 28.33
CA ASN A 105 -1.20 6.56 28.98
C ASN A 105 -2.13 7.77 28.75
N VAL A 106 -1.91 8.55 27.71
CA VAL A 106 -2.74 9.72 27.37
C VAL A 106 -3.67 9.42 26.20
N THR A 107 -4.95 9.71 26.39
CA THR A 107 -5.94 9.84 25.32
C THR A 107 -6.11 11.32 24.99
N LEU A 108 -5.74 11.74 23.78
CA LEU A 108 -6.06 13.07 23.26
C LEU A 108 -7.42 12.99 22.54
N HIS A 109 -8.46 13.52 23.18
CA HIS A 109 -9.80 13.54 22.64
C HIS A 109 -10.11 14.91 22.04
N ILE A 110 -10.36 14.97 20.73
CA ILE A 110 -10.74 16.19 20.04
C ILE A 110 -12.23 16.14 19.73
N ALA A 111 -13.00 16.97 20.42
CA ALA A 111 -14.46 17.01 20.26
C ALA A 111 -14.86 17.39 18.83
N VAL A 112 -16.08 17.06 18.44
CA VAL A 112 -16.62 17.27 17.07
C VAL A 112 -16.44 18.70 16.53
N GLN A 113 -16.54 19.71 17.39
CA GLN A 113 -16.30 21.12 17.03
C GLN A 113 -14.93 21.63 17.50
N GLY A 114 -14.08 20.74 17.98
CA GLY A 114 -12.70 21.01 18.36
C GLY A 114 -11.78 20.95 17.14
N LYS A 115 -10.89 21.92 17.02
CA LYS A 115 -9.89 21.97 15.98
C LYS A 115 -8.54 22.32 16.55
N LEU A 116 -7.56 21.46 16.33
CA LEU A 116 -6.15 21.81 16.48
C LEU A 116 -5.65 22.35 15.16
N LEU A 117 -5.23 23.61 15.16
CA LEU A 117 -4.75 24.31 13.96
C LEU A 117 -3.25 24.50 14.08
N GLY A 118 -2.48 23.83 13.21
CA GLY A 118 -1.03 24.02 13.16
C GLY A 118 -0.67 25.48 12.88
N SER A 119 0.33 26.00 13.56
CA SER A 119 0.84 27.35 13.30
C SER A 119 1.37 27.47 11.88
N ALA A 120 1.11 28.57 11.20
CA ALA A 120 1.73 28.90 9.93
C ALA A 120 3.21 29.35 10.09
N ASP A 121 3.63 29.66 11.31
CA ASP A 121 5.01 30.01 11.63
C ASP A 121 5.85 28.74 11.91
N GLY A 122 6.73 28.38 10.97
CA GLY A 122 7.60 27.21 11.07
C GLY A 122 8.54 27.21 12.29
N LYS A 123 8.75 28.37 12.94
CA LYS A 123 9.55 28.47 14.17
C LYS A 123 8.85 27.89 15.40
N GLN A 124 7.54 27.65 15.31
CA GLN A 124 6.77 27.02 16.39
C GLN A 124 6.94 25.50 16.43
N TYR A 125 7.71 24.94 15.51
CA TYR A 125 7.94 23.50 15.40
C TYR A 125 9.38 23.14 15.73
N HIS A 126 9.56 22.03 16.40
CA HIS A 126 10.87 21.48 16.73
C HIS A 126 10.91 19.96 16.57
N ALA A 127 12.09 19.44 16.34
CA ALA A 127 12.36 18.02 16.34
C ALA A 127 12.51 17.50 17.77
N SER A 128 12.32 16.21 17.96
CA SER A 128 12.74 15.55 19.18
C SER A 128 14.19 15.08 19.04
N ASP A 129 15.02 15.40 20.01
CA ASP A 129 16.42 14.93 20.07
C ASP A 129 16.51 13.40 20.22
N ALA A 130 15.43 12.77 20.68
CA ALA A 130 15.34 11.32 20.82
C ALA A 130 15.09 10.57 19.49
N ILE A 131 14.74 11.28 18.42
CA ILE A 131 14.53 10.69 17.09
C ILE A 131 15.81 10.88 16.26
N PRO A 132 16.57 9.81 15.95
CA PRO A 132 17.75 9.93 15.13
C PRO A 132 17.41 10.50 13.74
N LEU A 133 18.20 11.45 13.28
CA LEU A 133 18.06 12.02 11.93
C LEU A 133 18.45 11.03 10.83
N ASP A 134 19.30 10.07 11.15
CA ASP A 134 19.80 9.05 10.23
C ASP A 134 19.39 7.63 10.67
N ILE A 135 18.11 7.32 10.57
CA ILE A 135 17.64 5.93 10.67
C ILE A 135 17.57 5.26 9.29
N GLY A 136 18.29 5.80 8.30
CA GLY A 136 18.37 5.27 6.93
C GLY A 136 17.07 5.36 6.11
N TRP A 137 15.97 5.74 6.72
CA TRP A 137 14.62 5.80 6.14
C TRP A 137 14.00 7.19 6.29
N THR A 138 14.71 8.11 6.92
CA THR A 138 14.24 9.48 7.06
C THR A 138 14.58 10.26 5.79
N MET A 139 13.62 10.98 5.29
CA MET A 139 13.91 12.06 4.36
C MET A 139 14.45 13.20 5.23
N ASN A 140 15.70 13.54 5.14
CA ASN A 140 16.50 14.52 5.90
C ASN A 140 15.82 15.88 6.19
N ASP A 141 14.61 15.87 6.72
CA ASP A 141 13.78 17.07 6.94
C ASP A 141 13.54 17.40 8.42
N GLY A 142 14.37 16.84 9.29
CA GLY A 142 14.47 17.25 10.69
C GLY A 142 13.54 16.53 11.66
N ASN A 143 12.76 15.52 11.24
CA ASN A 143 11.84 14.76 12.11
C ASN A 143 10.94 15.65 13.01
N VAL A 144 10.38 16.70 12.42
CA VAL A 144 9.57 17.70 13.10
C VAL A 144 8.11 17.29 13.05
N GLY A 145 7.42 17.22 14.16
CA GLY A 145 5.99 16.86 14.25
C GLY A 145 5.14 18.03 14.72
N LEU A 146 3.91 18.13 14.22
CA LEU A 146 2.86 18.95 14.85
C LEU A 146 2.42 18.28 16.16
N ILE A 147 2.09 16.99 16.09
CA ILE A 147 1.88 16.15 17.26
C ILE A 147 2.84 14.96 17.14
N PHE A 148 3.69 14.76 18.13
CA PHE A 148 4.57 13.61 18.12
C PHE A 148 4.54 12.85 19.46
N ALA A 149 4.99 11.60 19.43
CA ALA A 149 5.27 10.82 20.62
C ALA A 149 6.53 9.98 20.40
N VAL A 150 7.36 9.88 21.43
CA VAL A 150 8.63 9.18 21.40
C VAL A 150 8.75 8.27 22.60
N ASN A 151 9.07 6.99 22.38
CA ASN A 151 9.22 5.99 23.45
C ASN A 151 8.03 5.95 24.41
N ALA A 152 6.81 6.10 23.90
CA ALA A 152 5.60 6.22 24.70
C ALA A 152 4.62 5.08 24.40
N ASP A 153 3.96 4.61 25.45
CA ASP A 153 3.05 3.47 25.41
C ASP A 153 1.59 3.88 25.68
N ASN A 154 0.63 3.12 25.15
CA ASN A 154 -0.79 3.28 25.41
C ASN A 154 -1.30 4.69 25.04
N ILE A 155 -1.04 5.10 23.80
CA ILE A 155 -1.46 6.40 23.28
C ILE A 155 -2.73 6.24 22.47
N THR A 156 -3.70 7.13 22.68
CA THR A 156 -4.87 7.24 21.81
C THR A 156 -5.07 8.69 21.36
N ILE A 157 -5.34 8.87 20.05
CA ILE A 157 -5.89 10.13 19.51
C ILE A 157 -7.25 9.79 18.92
N GLU A 158 -8.30 10.51 19.33
CA GLU A 158 -9.67 10.19 18.91
C GLU A 158 -10.60 11.40 18.92
N GLY A 159 -11.88 11.23 18.45
CA GLY A 159 -13.00 12.12 18.84
C GLY A 159 -13.69 12.83 17.73
N ASN A 160 -13.75 12.63 16.53
CA ASN A 160 -14.47 13.30 15.41
C ASN A 160 -14.13 14.81 15.19
N GLY A 161 -13.09 15.33 15.83
CA GLY A 161 -12.57 16.67 15.58
C GLY A 161 -11.57 16.72 14.42
N ILE A 162 -10.90 17.87 14.30
CA ILE A 162 -10.02 18.16 13.16
C ILE A 162 -8.62 18.50 13.67
N ILE A 163 -7.60 17.95 13.00
CA ILE A 163 -6.23 18.46 13.03
C ILE A 163 -5.93 19.02 11.64
N ASP A 164 -5.63 20.32 11.55
CA ASP A 164 -5.37 21.04 10.31
C ASP A 164 -3.92 21.54 10.30
N GLY A 165 -3.10 21.01 9.40
CA GLY A 165 -1.67 21.33 9.35
C GLY A 165 -1.32 22.60 8.60
N GLN A 166 -2.28 23.30 7.99
CA GLN A 166 -2.04 24.50 7.19
C GLN A 166 -0.93 24.33 6.13
N GLY A 167 -0.81 23.16 5.53
CA GLY A 167 0.30 22.78 4.65
C GLY A 167 0.56 23.73 3.48
N ALA A 168 -0.48 24.40 2.98
CA ALA A 168 -0.33 25.40 1.92
C ALA A 168 0.61 26.56 2.31
N GLN A 169 0.73 26.88 3.60
CA GLN A 169 1.61 27.93 4.11
C GLN A 169 3.10 27.57 4.03
N PHE A 170 3.43 26.29 3.86
CA PHE A 170 4.78 25.76 3.75
C PHE A 170 5.26 25.57 2.31
N ARG A 171 4.48 25.99 1.32
CA ARG A 171 4.91 25.97 -0.08
C ARG A 171 6.03 26.98 -0.30
N SER A 172 7.11 26.53 -0.97
CA SER A 172 8.07 27.48 -1.52
C SER A 172 7.62 27.87 -2.93
N ASP A 173 7.60 29.14 -3.26
CA ASP A 173 7.34 29.63 -4.61
C ASP A 173 8.43 29.27 -5.62
N THR A 174 9.53 28.73 -5.16
CA THR A 174 10.66 28.28 -5.95
C THR A 174 10.54 26.78 -6.31
N LYS A 175 9.76 26.47 -7.37
CA LYS A 175 9.80 25.24 -8.17
C LYS A 175 9.77 23.91 -7.40
N GLY A 176 9.01 23.81 -6.32
CA GLY A 176 8.80 22.54 -5.63
C GLY A 176 10.04 21.98 -4.91
N VAL A 177 11.08 22.77 -4.73
CA VAL A 177 12.22 22.42 -3.91
C VAL A 177 11.91 22.87 -2.49
N LEU A 178 11.68 21.90 -1.61
CA LEU A 178 11.59 22.18 -0.19
C LEU A 178 12.95 22.62 0.33
N PRO A 179 13.00 23.57 1.27
CA PRO A 179 14.25 23.85 1.94
C PRO A 179 14.77 22.57 2.59
N PRO A 180 16.06 22.24 2.44
CA PRO A 180 16.66 21.10 3.13
C PRO A 180 16.44 21.21 4.65
N ALA A 181 16.37 20.08 5.32
CA ALA A 181 16.39 20.03 6.77
C ALA A 181 17.51 20.91 7.33
N GLY A 182 17.21 21.70 8.34
CA GLY A 182 18.18 22.57 9.01
C GLY A 182 18.37 23.97 8.41
N ILE A 183 17.68 24.33 7.33
CA ILE A 183 17.63 25.73 6.92
C ILE A 183 16.60 26.46 7.76
N THR A 184 17.12 27.32 8.60
CA THR A 184 16.48 28.22 9.53
C THR A 184 15.06 28.64 9.19
N GLY A 185 14.14 28.22 10.04
CA GLY A 185 12.90 28.94 10.28
C GLY A 185 11.64 28.43 9.58
N ASN A 186 11.70 27.50 8.64
CA ASN A 186 10.51 26.94 7.99
C ASN A 186 10.56 25.41 8.01
N HIS A 187 10.47 24.82 9.20
CA HIS A 187 10.30 23.40 9.33
C HIS A 187 8.90 23.02 8.85
N ARG A 188 8.85 22.02 7.98
CA ARG A 188 7.62 21.42 7.47
C ARG A 188 7.23 20.24 8.37
N PRO A 189 6.26 20.40 9.28
CA PRO A 189 5.95 19.35 10.25
C PRO A 189 5.18 18.18 9.63
N TYR A 190 5.47 16.97 10.10
CA TYR A 190 4.51 15.87 10.00
C TYR A 190 3.28 16.18 10.83
N HIS A 191 2.08 15.80 10.37
CA HIS A 191 0.90 15.95 11.23
C HIS A 191 1.04 15.15 12.51
N LEU A 192 1.18 13.81 12.36
CA LEU A 192 1.40 12.89 13.45
C LEU A 192 2.72 12.16 13.22
N LEU A 193 3.60 12.17 14.21
CA LEU A 193 4.90 11.50 14.17
C LEU A 193 5.08 10.63 15.41
N PHE A 194 5.17 9.32 15.23
CA PHE A 194 5.37 8.36 16.31
C PHE A 194 6.69 7.61 16.12
N TYR A 195 7.48 7.55 17.17
CA TYR A 195 8.76 6.86 17.16
C TYR A 195 8.90 5.93 18.36
N GLN A 196 9.13 4.64 18.12
CA GLN A 196 9.28 3.60 19.13
C GLN A 196 8.13 3.55 20.16
N CYS A 197 6.90 3.77 19.70
CA CYS A 197 5.70 3.70 20.53
C CYS A 197 5.07 2.30 20.48
N LYS A 198 4.38 1.93 21.56
CA LYS A 198 3.66 0.67 21.69
C LYS A 198 2.21 0.90 22.10
N ASN A 199 1.27 0.10 21.54
CA ASN A 199 -0.17 0.24 21.76
C ASN A 199 -0.68 1.65 21.36
N LEU A 200 -0.45 2.00 20.09
CA LEU A 200 -0.87 3.26 19.49
C LEU A 200 -2.21 3.10 18.80
N THR A 201 -3.17 3.95 19.12
CA THR A 201 -4.48 4.01 18.43
C THR A 201 -4.76 5.43 17.96
N VAL A 202 -5.09 5.58 16.67
CA VAL A 202 -5.66 6.83 16.13
C VAL A 202 -6.97 6.48 15.46
N ARG A 203 -8.07 7.11 15.91
CA ARG A 203 -9.40 6.75 15.41
C ARG A 203 -10.37 7.91 15.30
N ASN A 204 -11.26 7.83 14.30
CA ASN A 204 -12.39 8.75 14.11
C ASN A 204 -12.00 10.23 14.10
N ILE A 205 -10.87 10.58 13.47
CA ILE A 205 -10.36 11.95 13.42
C ILE A 205 -10.12 12.39 11.98
N SER A 206 -10.27 13.68 11.71
CA SER A 206 -9.95 14.27 10.41
C SER A 206 -8.57 14.93 10.45
N LEU A 207 -7.68 14.48 9.56
CA LEU A 207 -6.36 15.06 9.33
C LEU A 207 -6.38 15.80 7.99
N ILE A 208 -6.32 17.12 8.00
CA ILE A 208 -6.43 17.90 6.78
C ILE A 208 -5.24 18.82 6.57
N ASN A 209 -4.90 19.08 5.30
CA ASN A 209 -3.87 20.04 4.90
C ASN A 209 -2.51 19.80 5.58
N SER A 210 -2.04 18.57 5.60
CA SER A 210 -0.72 18.26 6.14
C SER A 210 0.38 19.06 5.43
N ALA A 211 1.32 19.58 6.19
CA ALA A 211 2.49 20.25 5.62
C ALA A 211 3.51 19.25 5.06
N TYR A 212 3.48 18.00 5.52
CA TYR A 212 4.30 16.88 5.06
C TYR A 212 3.48 15.59 5.12
N HIS A 213 4.01 14.43 5.60
CA HIS A 213 3.20 13.24 5.77
C HIS A 213 2.09 13.44 6.81
N SER A 214 0.91 12.88 6.56
CA SER A 214 -0.21 12.98 7.51
C SER A 214 0.01 12.10 8.75
N VAL A 215 0.48 10.87 8.58
CA VAL A 215 0.76 9.95 9.68
C VAL A 215 2.07 9.24 9.42
N ARG A 216 3.08 9.51 10.21
CA ARG A 216 4.38 8.83 10.17
C ARG A 216 4.60 8.00 11.42
N VAL A 217 4.83 6.70 11.24
CA VAL A 217 4.94 5.73 12.33
C VAL A 217 6.24 4.95 12.15
N CYS A 218 7.19 5.18 13.04
CA CYS A 218 8.55 4.63 12.94
C CYS A 218 8.85 3.68 14.10
N LEU A 219 9.22 2.44 13.81
CA LEU A 219 9.63 1.43 14.78
C LEU A 219 8.59 1.19 15.90
N CYS A 220 7.31 1.36 15.59
CA CYS A 220 6.22 1.17 16.53
C CYS A 220 5.63 -0.24 16.45
N SER A 221 4.90 -0.64 17.50
CA SER A 221 4.22 -1.93 17.52
C SER A 221 2.81 -1.83 18.12
N TYR A 222 1.92 -2.74 17.66
CA TYR A 222 0.50 -2.76 18.04
C TYR A 222 -0.21 -1.44 17.71
N VAL A 223 -0.18 -1.11 16.42
CA VAL A 223 -0.68 0.16 15.88
C VAL A 223 -2.06 -0.06 15.27
N LYS A 224 -3.01 0.81 15.62
CA LYS A 224 -4.37 0.81 15.06
C LYS A 224 -4.71 2.18 14.49
N MET A 225 -5.09 2.20 13.21
CA MET A 225 -5.59 3.37 12.49
C MET A 225 -7.00 3.04 12.00
N ASP A 226 -8.03 3.65 12.56
CA ASP A 226 -9.41 3.28 12.31
C ASP A 226 -10.31 4.50 12.09
N GLY A 227 -11.07 4.51 11.00
CA GLY A 227 -12.04 5.57 10.72
C GLY A 227 -11.44 6.95 10.49
N LEU A 228 -10.22 7.03 9.94
CA LEU A 228 -9.56 8.31 9.68
C LEU A 228 -10.01 8.89 8.35
N PHE A 229 -10.25 10.20 8.35
CA PHE A 229 -10.39 11.00 7.14
C PHE A 229 -9.13 11.82 6.91
N ILE A 230 -8.34 11.45 5.90
CA ILE A 230 -7.08 12.14 5.56
C ILE A 230 -7.27 12.89 4.25
N ARG A 231 -6.99 14.20 4.24
CA ARG A 231 -7.04 15.05 3.06
C ARG A 231 -5.81 15.93 2.96
N GLY A 232 -4.89 15.54 2.07
CA GLY A 232 -3.58 16.16 1.93
C GLY A 232 -3.16 16.34 0.47
N LYS A 233 -3.88 17.19 -0.32
CA LYS A 233 -3.53 17.49 -1.72
C LYS A 233 -2.97 18.92 -1.89
N VAL A 234 -2.34 19.45 -0.86
CA VAL A 234 -1.97 20.88 -0.79
C VAL A 234 -0.50 21.16 -1.06
N ILE A 235 0.38 20.16 -0.87
CA ILE A 235 1.83 20.31 -1.03
C ILE A 235 2.46 18.98 -1.48
N HIS A 236 3.69 19.01 -2.00
CA HIS A 236 4.45 17.80 -2.33
C HIS A 236 4.77 16.95 -1.09
N ASN A 237 4.92 15.66 -1.27
CA ASN A 237 5.16 14.67 -0.21
C ASN A 237 4.07 14.69 0.87
N ASN A 238 2.84 14.92 0.47
CA ASN A 238 1.68 14.73 1.32
C ASN A 238 1.31 13.23 1.31
N ASP A 239 2.09 12.41 2.02
CA ASP A 239 1.75 11.00 2.21
C ASP A 239 0.53 10.88 3.13
N GLY A 240 -0.24 9.82 2.96
CA GLY A 240 -1.28 9.42 3.90
C GLY A 240 -0.68 8.78 5.13
N PHE A 241 -0.57 7.45 5.10
CA PHE A 241 0.15 6.66 6.11
C PHE A 241 1.57 6.36 5.62
N HIS A 242 2.55 6.53 6.49
CA HIS A 242 3.92 6.18 6.23
C HIS A 242 4.49 5.37 7.39
N PHE A 243 4.45 4.04 7.27
CA PHE A 243 4.97 3.11 8.27
C PHE A 243 6.42 2.77 7.95
N ILE A 244 7.30 2.84 8.97
CA ILE A 244 8.71 2.50 8.85
C ILE A 244 9.06 1.51 9.96
N GLY A 245 9.44 0.29 9.61
CA GLY A 245 9.88 -0.71 10.57
C GLY A 245 8.87 -1.04 11.66
N SER A 246 7.58 -0.83 11.39
CA SER A 246 6.51 -0.98 12.38
C SER A 246 5.76 -2.29 12.20
N ASN A 247 5.37 -2.92 13.31
CA ASN A 247 4.82 -4.28 13.30
C ASN A 247 3.47 -4.36 14.01
N TYR A 248 2.64 -5.35 13.64
CA TYR A 248 1.28 -5.52 14.14
C TYR A 248 0.45 -4.26 13.91
N VAL A 249 0.39 -3.84 12.63
CA VAL A 249 -0.29 -2.62 12.19
C VAL A 249 -1.63 -2.99 11.57
N HIS A 250 -2.69 -2.33 12.01
CA HIS A 250 -4.04 -2.49 11.48
C HIS A 250 -4.57 -1.14 11.01
N VAL A 251 -4.93 -1.05 9.72
CA VAL A 251 -5.56 0.14 9.11
C VAL A 251 -6.92 -0.26 8.59
N THR A 252 -7.98 0.38 9.05
CA THR A 252 -9.34 0.02 8.64
C THR A 252 -10.27 1.23 8.58
N ASN A 253 -11.32 1.16 7.75
CA ASN A 253 -12.38 2.18 7.63
C ASN A 253 -11.86 3.60 7.32
N CYS A 254 -10.72 3.75 6.65
CA CYS A 254 -10.12 5.06 6.38
C CYS A 254 -10.43 5.57 4.97
N ASP A 255 -10.66 6.88 4.84
CA ASP A 255 -10.71 7.61 3.56
C ASP A 255 -9.45 8.46 3.44
N VAL A 256 -8.60 8.14 2.45
CA VAL A 256 -7.28 8.77 2.29
C VAL A 256 -7.17 9.40 0.91
N GLN A 257 -7.07 10.71 0.90
CA GLN A 257 -6.85 11.52 -0.30
C GLN A 257 -5.60 12.36 -0.10
N CYS A 258 -4.54 12.01 -0.80
CA CYS A 258 -3.24 12.64 -0.61
C CYS A 258 -2.55 12.95 -1.95
N GLN A 259 -1.35 13.49 -1.89
CA GLN A 259 -0.58 13.86 -3.07
C GLN A 259 0.52 12.86 -3.38
N ASP A 260 1.08 12.22 -2.38
CA ASP A 260 2.16 11.24 -2.49
C ASP A 260 1.66 9.85 -2.04
N ASP A 261 2.50 8.98 -1.51
CA ASP A 261 2.12 7.61 -1.17
C ASP A 261 1.01 7.55 -0.12
N ALA A 262 -0.12 6.89 -0.43
CA ALA A 262 -1.27 6.88 0.47
C ALA A 262 -1.10 5.92 1.66
N CYS A 263 -0.38 4.81 1.47
CA CYS A 263 -0.03 3.84 2.49
C CYS A 263 1.35 3.24 2.16
N ALA A 264 2.40 3.88 2.65
CA ALA A 264 3.77 3.46 2.46
C ALA A 264 4.21 2.50 3.57
N LEU A 265 4.89 1.42 3.18
CA LEU A 265 5.45 0.39 4.03
C LEU A 265 6.95 0.27 3.73
N PHE A 266 7.75 0.92 4.55
CA PHE A 266 9.20 0.96 4.41
C PHE A 266 9.90 0.28 5.58
N GLY A 267 11.12 -0.13 5.38
CA GLY A 267 11.83 -0.88 6.41
C GLY A 267 11.14 -2.23 6.69
N SER A 268 11.35 -2.76 7.88
CA SER A 268 10.86 -4.09 8.24
C SER A 268 9.44 -4.03 8.82
N CYS A 269 8.43 -3.87 7.97
CA CYS A 269 7.01 -3.90 8.37
C CYS A 269 6.46 -5.32 8.28
N LYS A 270 6.01 -5.88 9.41
CA LYS A 270 5.49 -7.25 9.50
C LYS A 270 4.14 -7.32 10.20
N PHE A 271 3.32 -8.30 9.82
CA PHE A 271 1.98 -8.50 10.38
C PHE A 271 1.09 -7.25 10.23
N VAL A 272 0.92 -6.82 8.96
CA VAL A 272 0.14 -5.64 8.62
C VAL A 272 -1.17 -6.04 7.96
N THR A 273 -2.27 -5.44 8.38
CA THR A 273 -3.56 -5.56 7.70
C THR A 273 -4.07 -4.19 7.28
N VAL A 274 -4.55 -4.07 6.03
CA VAL A 274 -5.26 -2.89 5.55
C VAL A 274 -6.58 -3.35 4.95
N SER A 275 -7.71 -2.85 5.46
CA SER A 275 -9.01 -3.28 4.97
C SER A 275 -10.06 -2.17 5.00
N ASP A 276 -11.08 -2.32 4.13
CA ASP A 276 -12.29 -1.50 4.14
C ASP A 276 -11.99 0.02 4.02
N CYS A 277 -10.97 0.36 3.22
CA CYS A 277 -10.49 1.72 3.02
C CYS A 277 -10.73 2.22 1.60
N SER A 278 -10.79 3.55 1.44
CA SER A 278 -10.75 4.21 0.15
C SER A 278 -9.49 5.08 0.00
N PHE A 279 -8.88 5.05 -1.20
CA PHE A 279 -7.62 5.75 -1.49
C PHE A 279 -7.67 6.50 -2.81
N SER A 280 -7.13 7.71 -2.81
CA SER A 280 -6.87 8.49 -4.03
C SER A 280 -5.58 9.28 -3.87
N THR A 281 -4.69 9.20 -4.86
CA THR A 281 -3.41 9.92 -4.80
C THR A 281 -2.84 10.18 -6.19
N ARG A 282 -1.98 11.20 -6.30
CA ARG A 282 -1.14 11.42 -7.49
C ARG A 282 -0.09 10.32 -7.66
N TRP A 283 0.36 9.70 -6.56
CA TRP A 283 1.47 8.75 -6.54
C TRP A 283 1.00 7.31 -6.32
N SER A 284 1.50 6.60 -5.34
CA SER A 284 1.13 5.19 -5.09
C SER A 284 0.16 5.05 -3.93
N VAL A 285 -0.67 4.00 -3.95
CA VAL A 285 -1.45 3.66 -2.77
C VAL A 285 -0.60 2.79 -1.85
N PHE A 286 -0.29 1.57 -2.26
CA PHE A 286 0.53 0.66 -1.47
C PHE A 286 1.96 0.68 -2.00
N ARG A 287 2.84 1.38 -1.28
CA ARG A 287 4.24 1.54 -1.62
C ARG A 287 5.12 0.71 -0.70
N PHE A 288 5.82 -0.25 -1.26
CA PHE A 288 6.81 -1.04 -0.52
C PHE A 288 8.21 -0.58 -0.91
N GLY A 289 9.04 -0.28 0.08
CA GLY A 289 10.38 0.24 -0.19
C GLY A 289 11.41 -0.14 0.86
N GLY A 290 12.30 -1.06 0.51
CA GLY A 290 13.40 -1.52 1.35
C GLY A 290 12.99 -2.31 2.60
N GLY A 291 13.95 -2.99 3.23
CA GLY A 291 13.73 -3.80 4.43
C GLY A 291 12.94 -5.08 4.20
N GLU A 292 12.30 -5.57 5.24
CA GLU A 292 11.53 -6.82 5.23
C GLU A 292 10.03 -6.55 5.37
N ALA A 293 9.28 -6.70 4.30
CA ALA A 293 7.82 -6.63 4.31
C ALA A 293 7.24 -8.04 4.24
N GLU A 294 6.65 -8.52 5.34
CA GLU A 294 6.22 -9.92 5.49
C GLU A 294 4.87 -10.06 6.17
N ASN A 295 4.09 -11.06 5.72
CA ASN A 295 2.82 -11.42 6.34
C ASN A 295 1.83 -10.23 6.34
N ILE A 296 1.53 -9.73 5.13
CA ILE A 296 0.72 -8.54 4.92
C ILE A 296 -0.54 -8.90 4.13
N THR A 297 -1.68 -8.41 4.56
CA THR A 297 -2.93 -8.53 3.81
C THR A 297 -3.54 -7.16 3.54
N VAL A 298 -3.99 -6.97 2.30
CA VAL A 298 -4.77 -5.81 1.86
C VAL A 298 -6.07 -6.32 1.26
N SER A 299 -7.21 -5.86 1.76
CA SER A 299 -8.49 -6.38 1.29
C SER A 299 -9.62 -5.34 1.32
N ASN A 300 -10.65 -5.56 0.46
CA ASN A 300 -11.88 -4.78 0.47
C ASN A 300 -11.65 -3.27 0.30
N CYS A 301 -10.72 -2.86 -0.54
CA CYS A 301 -10.39 -1.44 -0.71
C CYS A 301 -10.85 -0.91 -2.07
N LEU A 302 -11.28 0.36 -2.05
CA LEU A 302 -11.54 1.15 -3.25
C LEU A 302 -10.34 2.06 -3.53
N ILE A 303 -9.80 1.98 -4.73
CA ILE A 303 -8.70 2.84 -5.21
C ILE A 303 -9.20 3.62 -6.41
N TYR A 304 -9.11 4.93 -6.39
CA TYR A 304 -9.62 5.74 -7.49
C TYR A 304 -8.73 6.96 -7.77
N GLU A 305 -8.73 7.40 -9.02
CA GLU A 305 -7.93 8.55 -9.46
C GLU A 305 -6.49 8.48 -8.92
N THR A 306 -5.82 7.33 -9.16
CA THR A 306 -4.45 7.09 -8.69
C THR A 306 -3.51 6.96 -9.88
N TYR A 307 -2.55 7.87 -10.02
CA TYR A 307 -1.81 8.06 -11.27
C TYR A 307 -0.32 7.75 -11.19
N GLY A 308 0.16 7.25 -10.06
CA GLY A 308 1.54 6.81 -9.88
C GLY A 308 1.73 5.33 -9.58
N CYS A 309 0.73 4.49 -9.86
CA CYS A 309 0.69 3.05 -9.60
C CYS A 309 0.10 2.65 -8.24
N PRO A 310 -1.13 2.10 -8.22
CA PRO A 310 -1.80 1.65 -7.00
C PRO A 310 -0.96 0.74 -6.12
N ILE A 311 -0.38 -0.32 -6.67
CA ILE A 311 0.45 -1.28 -5.92
C ILE A 311 1.85 -1.26 -6.50
N LYS A 312 2.79 -0.74 -5.74
CA LYS A 312 4.16 -0.54 -6.17
C LYS A 312 5.15 -1.15 -5.17
N MET A 313 5.84 -2.20 -5.60
CA MET A 313 6.88 -2.86 -4.83
C MET A 313 8.24 -2.61 -5.47
N ARG A 314 9.15 -1.98 -4.74
CA ARG A 314 10.53 -1.79 -5.14
C ARG A 314 11.45 -2.47 -4.15
N CYS A 315 11.97 -3.63 -4.54
CA CYS A 315 12.87 -4.41 -3.72
C CYS A 315 14.32 -4.21 -4.17
N SER A 316 15.14 -3.71 -3.28
CA SER A 316 16.58 -3.53 -3.48
C SER A 316 17.38 -4.64 -2.81
N PRO A 317 18.70 -4.78 -3.09
CA PRO A 317 19.55 -5.74 -2.40
C PRO A 317 19.38 -5.71 -0.88
N GLY A 318 19.36 -6.88 -0.25
CA GLY A 318 19.14 -7.05 1.19
C GLY A 318 17.71 -6.86 1.66
N SER A 319 16.77 -6.56 0.77
CA SER A 319 15.36 -6.44 1.11
C SER A 319 14.61 -7.74 0.84
N ARG A 320 13.50 -7.97 1.55
CA ARG A 320 12.66 -9.16 1.42
C ARG A 320 11.18 -8.80 1.49
N PHE A 321 10.41 -9.20 0.47
CA PHE A 321 8.96 -9.05 0.45
C PHE A 321 8.34 -10.42 0.26
N GLU A 322 7.64 -10.91 1.29
CA GLU A 322 7.11 -12.28 1.30
C GLU A 322 5.72 -12.38 1.92
N ASN A 323 4.94 -13.35 1.43
CA ASN A 323 3.64 -13.69 1.99
C ASN A 323 2.71 -12.46 2.05
N ILE A 324 2.52 -11.80 0.90
CA ILE A 324 1.69 -10.60 0.78
C ILE A 324 0.49 -10.91 -0.11
N SER A 325 -0.71 -10.61 0.37
CA SER A 325 -1.96 -10.84 -0.35
C SER A 325 -2.74 -9.56 -0.55
N PHE A 326 -3.20 -9.35 -1.80
CA PHE A 326 -4.14 -8.30 -2.18
C PHE A 326 -5.43 -8.95 -2.67
N SER A 327 -6.57 -8.60 -2.08
CA SER A 327 -7.84 -9.22 -2.43
C SER A 327 -9.02 -8.26 -2.40
N ASN A 328 -10.01 -8.52 -3.26
CA ASN A 328 -11.27 -7.75 -3.31
C ASN A 328 -11.01 -6.24 -3.50
N LEU A 329 -10.26 -5.88 -4.54
CA LEU A 329 -9.94 -4.49 -4.85
C LEU A 329 -10.72 -4.01 -6.07
N VAL A 330 -11.29 -2.82 -5.97
CA VAL A 330 -11.82 -2.06 -7.10
C VAL A 330 -10.91 -0.87 -7.36
N MET A 331 -10.36 -0.80 -8.58
CA MET A 331 -9.45 0.28 -9.00
C MET A 331 -10.11 1.07 -10.14
N LYS A 332 -10.55 2.28 -9.85
CA LYS A 332 -11.25 3.14 -10.81
C LYS A 332 -10.37 4.27 -11.30
N ASP A 333 -10.10 4.30 -12.61
CA ASP A 333 -9.31 5.36 -13.26
C ASP A 333 -7.90 5.49 -12.65
N VAL A 334 -7.11 4.41 -12.81
CA VAL A 334 -5.74 4.33 -12.28
C VAL A 334 -4.71 4.21 -13.41
N THR A 335 -3.44 4.36 -13.10
CA THR A 335 -2.33 4.02 -14.01
C THR A 335 -1.53 2.85 -13.43
N GLY A 336 -0.95 2.00 -14.29
CA GLY A 336 -0.05 0.92 -13.90
C GLY A 336 -0.50 0.14 -12.67
N PRO A 337 -1.62 -0.59 -12.71
CA PRO A 337 -2.32 -1.05 -11.51
C PRO A 337 -1.43 -1.80 -10.52
N ILE A 338 -0.45 -2.54 -11.03
CA ILE A 338 0.48 -3.33 -10.22
C ILE A 338 1.87 -3.23 -10.87
N SER A 339 2.86 -2.87 -10.08
CA SER A 339 4.27 -2.86 -10.48
C SER A 339 5.14 -3.48 -9.41
N ILE A 340 5.83 -4.57 -9.77
CA ILE A 340 6.76 -5.26 -8.90
C ILE A 340 8.14 -5.21 -9.55
N GLY A 341 9.11 -4.60 -8.86
CA GLY A 341 10.48 -4.48 -9.30
C GLY A 341 11.46 -5.09 -8.30
N LEU A 342 12.32 -6.00 -8.79
CA LEU A 342 13.41 -6.60 -8.03
C LEU A 342 14.72 -6.21 -8.68
N GLY A 343 15.52 -5.38 -8.03
CA GLY A 343 16.70 -4.77 -8.59
C GLY A 343 18.00 -5.09 -7.89
N THR A 344 19.08 -4.82 -8.62
CA THR A 344 20.45 -4.93 -8.13
C THR A 344 21.02 -3.58 -7.69
N GLU A 345 20.30 -2.47 -7.95
CA GLU A 345 20.75 -1.16 -7.51
C GLU A 345 20.67 -1.04 -5.98
N LYS A 346 21.80 -0.73 -5.38
CA LYS A 346 21.91 -0.46 -3.94
C LYS A 346 21.02 0.72 -3.57
N SER A 347 20.12 0.52 -2.62
CA SER A 347 19.33 1.64 -2.09
C SER A 347 20.25 2.60 -1.34
N SER A 348 19.82 3.86 -1.20
CA SER A 348 20.52 4.84 -0.35
C SER A 348 20.71 4.35 1.10
N VAL A 349 19.87 3.40 1.51
CA VAL A 349 19.81 2.83 2.86
C VAL A 349 20.74 1.62 3.03
N ASN A 350 20.89 0.78 2.00
CA ASN A 350 21.68 -0.47 2.06
C ASN A 350 22.87 -0.44 1.11
N LYS A 351 23.70 0.58 1.20
CA LYS A 351 24.87 0.77 0.32
C LYS A 351 25.91 -0.35 0.39
N THR A 352 25.91 -1.13 1.46
CA THR A 352 26.94 -2.16 1.77
C THR A 352 26.44 -3.61 1.61
N VAL A 353 25.16 -3.83 1.30
CA VAL A 353 24.58 -5.18 1.22
C VAL A 353 24.69 -5.68 -0.21
N ASP A 354 25.40 -6.81 -0.40
CA ASP A 354 25.60 -7.47 -1.69
C ASP A 354 24.66 -8.68 -1.91
N THR A 355 23.84 -9.03 -0.91
CA THR A 355 22.85 -10.11 -1.06
C THR A 355 21.69 -9.68 -1.94
N PRO A 356 21.28 -10.46 -2.93
CA PRO A 356 20.11 -10.13 -3.76
C PRO A 356 18.86 -9.89 -2.91
N GLY A 357 17.99 -9.01 -3.39
CA GLY A 357 16.66 -8.88 -2.82
C GLY A 357 15.81 -10.14 -3.10
N ILE A 358 14.75 -10.33 -2.34
CA ILE A 358 13.81 -11.46 -2.48
C ILE A 358 12.39 -10.92 -2.56
N ILE A 359 11.64 -11.36 -3.58
CA ILE A 359 10.18 -11.19 -3.65
C ILE A 359 9.57 -12.55 -3.95
N ARG A 360 8.74 -13.06 -3.06
CA ARG A 360 8.05 -14.34 -3.27
C ARG A 360 6.72 -14.46 -2.52
N ASN A 361 5.87 -15.38 -3.01
CA ASN A 361 4.56 -15.68 -2.42
C ASN A 361 3.66 -14.43 -2.37
N ILE A 362 3.50 -13.77 -3.51
CA ILE A 362 2.63 -12.59 -3.65
C ILE A 362 1.37 -13.00 -4.42
N SER A 363 0.20 -12.69 -3.87
CA SER A 363 -1.07 -13.04 -4.49
C SER A 363 -1.97 -11.83 -4.72
N PHE A 364 -2.64 -11.83 -5.88
CA PHE A 364 -3.65 -10.85 -6.28
C PHE A 364 -4.94 -11.59 -6.63
N SER A 365 -6.04 -11.29 -5.94
CA SER A 365 -7.30 -11.98 -6.18
C SER A 365 -8.51 -11.06 -6.16
N ASN A 366 -9.50 -11.36 -7.02
CA ASN A 366 -10.75 -10.61 -7.11
C ASN A 366 -10.50 -9.10 -7.31
N ILE A 367 -9.79 -8.75 -8.40
CA ILE A 367 -9.47 -7.36 -8.73
C ILE A 367 -10.21 -6.93 -9.99
N GLN A 368 -10.90 -5.81 -9.90
CA GLN A 368 -11.48 -5.12 -11.06
C GLN A 368 -10.80 -3.76 -11.23
N ALA A 369 -10.28 -3.47 -12.42
CA ALA A 369 -9.57 -2.23 -12.66
C ALA A 369 -9.94 -1.57 -13.99
N THR A 370 -9.99 -0.23 -13.99
CA THR A 370 -9.94 0.59 -15.20
C THR A 370 -8.66 1.42 -15.20
N VAL A 371 -7.84 1.18 -16.21
CA VAL A 371 -6.60 1.94 -16.44
C VAL A 371 -6.87 3.07 -17.42
N VAL A 372 -6.39 4.25 -17.10
CA VAL A 372 -6.59 5.45 -17.90
C VAL A 372 -5.27 6.17 -18.17
N LYS A 373 -5.28 7.10 -19.11
CA LYS A 373 -4.23 8.12 -19.20
C LYS A 373 -4.40 9.07 -18.03
N PRO A 374 -3.33 9.42 -17.31
CA PRO A 374 -3.45 10.27 -16.13
C PRO A 374 -3.96 11.67 -16.49
N VAL A 375 -4.76 12.22 -15.60
CA VAL A 375 -5.26 13.59 -15.64
C VAL A 375 -4.87 14.32 -14.34
N PRO A 376 -4.95 15.65 -14.27
CA PRO A 376 -4.75 16.35 -13.00
C PRO A 376 -5.69 15.80 -11.91
N LEU A 377 -5.16 15.62 -10.71
CA LEU A 377 -5.98 15.21 -9.57
C LEU A 377 -7.07 16.24 -9.30
N ARG A 378 -8.27 15.75 -9.00
CA ARG A 378 -9.36 16.59 -8.53
C ARG A 378 -8.97 17.27 -7.20
N ASP A 379 -9.29 18.54 -7.06
CA ASP A 379 -9.04 19.35 -5.85
C ASP A 379 -7.55 19.42 -5.42
N ALA A 380 -6.62 19.10 -6.32
CA ALA A 380 -5.21 19.35 -6.06
C ALA A 380 -4.87 20.83 -6.28
N GLU A 381 -4.19 21.42 -5.32
CA GLU A 381 -3.83 22.84 -5.37
C GLU A 381 -2.54 23.14 -6.18
N PHE A 382 -1.95 22.12 -6.82
CA PHE A 382 -0.77 22.28 -7.67
C PHE A 382 -0.72 21.26 -8.81
N ALA A 383 -0.06 21.64 -9.90
CA ALA A 383 0.01 20.83 -11.10
C ALA A 383 0.98 19.65 -10.94
N SER A 384 0.58 18.50 -11.43
CA SER A 384 1.43 17.31 -11.55
C SER A 384 1.86 17.10 -13.00
N LYS A 385 3.10 16.67 -13.21
CA LYS A 385 3.60 16.20 -14.51
C LYS A 385 3.59 14.67 -14.52
N TYR A 386 3.31 14.10 -15.70
CA TYR A 386 3.26 12.65 -15.89
C TYR A 386 4.28 12.21 -16.94
N ASN A 387 4.87 11.05 -16.73
CA ASN A 387 5.86 10.46 -17.65
C ASN A 387 5.17 9.61 -18.72
N PRO A 388 5.80 9.39 -19.90
CA PRO A 388 5.22 8.54 -20.94
C PRO A 388 4.85 7.12 -20.48
N GLY A 389 5.62 6.53 -19.56
CA GLY A 389 5.33 5.23 -18.97
C GLY A 389 4.04 5.20 -18.15
N GLU A 390 3.65 6.31 -17.55
CA GLU A 390 2.38 6.44 -16.85
C GLU A 390 1.18 6.48 -17.80
N ILE A 391 1.36 7.00 -19.00
CA ILE A 391 0.31 7.12 -20.03
C ILE A 391 -0.02 5.76 -20.65
N PHE A 392 0.97 4.89 -20.83
CA PHE A 392 0.85 3.58 -21.48
C PHE A 392 1.15 2.42 -20.54
N SER A 393 0.81 2.57 -19.29
CA SER A 393 1.13 1.60 -18.23
C SER A 393 0.36 0.27 -18.37
N CYS A 394 0.95 -0.79 -17.85
CA CYS A 394 0.36 -2.13 -17.73
C CYS A 394 0.74 -2.75 -16.37
N ILE A 395 0.36 -3.99 -16.11
CA ILE A 395 0.97 -4.76 -15.01
C ILE A 395 2.43 -5.02 -15.36
N THR A 396 3.35 -4.71 -14.46
CA THR A 396 4.78 -4.99 -14.64
C THR A 396 5.33 -5.86 -13.51
N LEU A 397 5.91 -7.00 -13.87
CA LEU A 397 6.69 -7.87 -13.02
C LEU A 397 8.12 -7.87 -13.59
N ASN A 398 9.06 -7.21 -12.93
CA ASN A 398 10.35 -6.94 -13.51
C ASN A 398 11.49 -7.21 -12.54
N ALA A 399 12.06 -8.42 -12.58
CA ALA A 399 13.31 -8.71 -11.91
C ALA A 399 14.50 -8.56 -12.87
N MET A 400 15.64 -8.20 -12.30
CA MET A 400 16.84 -7.88 -13.07
C MET A 400 17.90 -8.96 -12.94
N ASP A 401 18.69 -9.10 -14.00
CA ASP A 401 19.80 -10.03 -14.10
C ASP A 401 19.40 -11.49 -13.75
N ASP A 402 20.16 -12.20 -12.96
CA ASP A 402 19.92 -13.61 -12.62
C ASP A 402 19.02 -13.82 -11.39
N VAL A 403 18.26 -12.78 -10.97
CA VAL A 403 17.32 -12.89 -9.87
C VAL A 403 15.89 -13.05 -10.39
N PHE A 404 15.06 -13.80 -9.65
CA PHE A 404 13.69 -14.10 -10.04
C PHE A 404 12.69 -13.61 -8.99
N LEU A 405 11.54 -13.13 -9.49
CA LEU A 405 10.33 -13.08 -8.68
C LEU A 405 9.79 -14.51 -8.56
N GLU A 406 9.41 -14.95 -7.37
CA GLU A 406 9.00 -16.34 -7.14
C GLU A 406 7.56 -16.44 -6.64
N ASN A 407 6.80 -17.39 -7.20
CA ASN A 407 5.43 -17.71 -6.77
C ASN A 407 4.51 -16.47 -6.76
N ILE A 408 4.31 -15.87 -7.92
CA ILE A 408 3.39 -14.73 -8.10
C ILE A 408 2.09 -15.23 -8.72
N SER A 409 0.96 -14.91 -8.11
CA SER A 409 -0.35 -15.39 -8.58
C SER A 409 -1.38 -14.29 -8.76
N PHE A 410 -2.17 -14.43 -9.85
CA PHE A 410 -3.33 -13.60 -10.17
C PHE A 410 -4.55 -14.51 -10.35
N ASN A 411 -5.62 -14.25 -9.62
CA ASN A 411 -6.84 -15.03 -9.66
C ASN A 411 -8.08 -14.13 -9.74
N ASN A 412 -8.92 -14.32 -10.74
CA ASN A 412 -10.11 -13.49 -10.99
C ASN A 412 -9.74 -11.99 -11.07
N VAL A 413 -8.89 -11.65 -12.05
CA VAL A 413 -8.39 -10.27 -12.24
C VAL A 413 -8.83 -9.74 -13.60
N HIS A 414 -9.70 -8.74 -13.59
CA HIS A 414 -10.29 -8.16 -14.78
C HIS A 414 -9.88 -6.70 -14.93
N ILE A 415 -9.16 -6.37 -16.00
CA ILE A 415 -8.63 -5.03 -16.23
C ILE A 415 -8.98 -4.54 -17.64
N THR A 416 -9.50 -3.32 -17.71
CA THR A 416 -9.67 -2.58 -18.96
C THR A 416 -8.58 -1.52 -19.07
N PHE A 417 -7.78 -1.58 -20.13
CA PHE A 417 -6.70 -0.64 -20.43
C PHE A 417 -7.15 0.41 -21.44
N PRO A 418 -6.51 1.60 -21.49
CA PRO A 418 -6.90 2.67 -22.42
C PRO A 418 -6.65 2.31 -23.88
N GLY A 419 -5.63 1.49 -24.16
CA GLY A 419 -5.19 1.19 -25.52
C GLY A 419 -4.40 2.33 -26.19
N GLY A 420 -4.31 2.28 -27.51
CA GLY A 420 -3.62 3.30 -28.33
C GLY A 420 -2.12 3.06 -28.50
N GLY A 421 -1.60 1.90 -28.10
CA GLY A 421 -0.22 1.52 -28.33
C GLY A 421 0.09 1.26 -29.82
N THR A 422 1.31 1.57 -30.25
CA THR A 422 1.78 1.48 -31.63
C THR A 422 2.63 0.24 -31.89
N ALA A 423 2.81 -0.13 -33.17
CA ALA A 423 3.70 -1.21 -33.55
C ALA A 423 5.17 -0.95 -33.15
N ALA A 424 5.62 0.30 -33.18
CA ALA A 424 6.97 0.67 -32.73
C ALA A 424 7.16 0.41 -31.24
N GLN A 425 6.14 0.69 -30.41
CA GLN A 425 6.18 0.36 -28.99
C GLN A 425 6.13 -1.16 -28.76
N ALA A 426 5.32 -1.87 -29.53
CA ALA A 426 5.25 -3.33 -29.49
C ALA A 426 6.59 -4.00 -29.84
N SER A 427 7.36 -3.44 -30.80
CA SER A 427 8.60 -4.03 -31.27
C SER A 427 9.78 -3.92 -30.31
N VAL A 428 9.65 -3.18 -29.23
CA VAL A 428 10.70 -3.04 -28.20
C VAL A 428 11.01 -4.39 -27.58
N ARG A 429 12.31 -4.76 -27.55
CA ARG A 429 12.84 -5.98 -26.91
C ARG A 429 13.78 -5.65 -25.76
N ASP A 430 14.51 -4.55 -25.87
CA ASP A 430 15.40 -4.08 -24.82
C ASP A 430 14.64 -3.16 -23.86
N VAL A 431 13.95 -3.80 -22.91
CA VAL A 431 13.24 -3.09 -21.83
C VAL A 431 14.26 -2.72 -20.75
N PRO A 432 14.30 -1.45 -20.28
CA PRO A 432 15.26 -1.02 -19.29
C PRO A 432 15.29 -1.93 -18.06
N LYS A 433 16.50 -2.26 -17.62
CA LYS A 433 16.76 -3.09 -16.44
C LYS A 433 16.73 -2.20 -15.20
N VAL A 434 15.55 -1.82 -14.78
CA VAL A 434 15.34 -0.99 -13.58
C VAL A 434 14.30 -1.62 -12.67
N ALA A 435 14.60 -1.73 -11.39
CA ALA A 435 13.64 -2.10 -10.36
C ALA A 435 13.06 -0.88 -9.66
N GLY A 436 13.13 0.23 -10.31
CA GLY A 436 12.74 1.52 -9.77
C GLY A 436 11.26 1.82 -9.91
N GLU A 437 10.98 3.08 -10.06
CA GLU A 437 9.64 3.55 -10.37
C GLU A 437 9.20 2.96 -11.72
N TYR A 438 7.95 2.49 -11.80
CA TYR A 438 7.48 1.78 -12.98
C TYR A 438 7.59 2.60 -14.27
N TYR A 439 7.51 3.91 -14.19
CA TYR A 439 7.70 4.80 -15.34
C TYR A 439 9.15 4.81 -15.88
N GLN A 440 10.13 4.34 -15.10
CA GLN A 440 11.53 4.24 -15.54
C GLN A 440 11.73 3.13 -16.58
N ILE A 441 10.83 2.17 -16.67
CA ILE A 441 10.77 1.20 -17.76
C ILE A 441 10.42 1.89 -19.09
N GLY A 442 9.89 3.09 -19.02
CA GLY A 442 9.33 3.80 -20.17
C GLY A 442 7.97 3.24 -20.56
N ILE A 443 7.66 3.26 -21.85
CA ILE A 443 6.43 2.66 -22.37
C ILE A 443 6.63 1.14 -22.45
N PRO A 444 5.88 0.33 -21.69
CA PRO A 444 6.04 -1.12 -21.75
C PRO A 444 5.60 -1.66 -23.12
N PRO A 445 6.29 -2.71 -23.63
CA PRO A 445 5.94 -3.30 -24.93
C PRO A 445 4.66 -4.13 -24.91
N ALA A 446 4.03 -4.34 -23.75
CA ALA A 446 2.72 -4.98 -23.57
C ALA A 446 1.67 -3.97 -23.12
N TYR A 447 0.39 -4.20 -23.47
CA TYR A 447 -0.68 -3.38 -22.93
C TYR A 447 -1.26 -3.94 -21.63
N GLY A 448 -1.29 -5.28 -21.45
CA GLY A 448 -1.89 -5.95 -20.31
C GLY A 448 -0.88 -6.30 -19.22
N MET A 449 0.10 -7.16 -19.53
CA MET A 449 1.13 -7.58 -18.57
C MET A 449 2.48 -7.78 -19.26
N TYR A 450 3.53 -7.25 -18.67
CA TYR A 450 4.92 -7.55 -18.97
C TYR A 450 5.57 -8.22 -17.76
N ALA A 451 6.05 -9.45 -17.91
CA ALA A 451 6.70 -10.22 -16.84
C ALA A 451 8.09 -10.65 -17.30
N ARG A 452 9.12 -10.25 -16.55
CA ARG A 452 10.52 -10.64 -16.79
C ARG A 452 11.14 -11.25 -15.56
N ASN A 453 11.87 -12.37 -15.78
CA ASN A 453 12.55 -13.14 -14.74
C ASN A 453 11.58 -13.53 -13.61
N VAL A 454 10.58 -14.33 -13.93
CA VAL A 454 9.60 -14.84 -12.97
C VAL A 454 9.65 -16.36 -12.95
N ARG A 455 9.64 -16.97 -11.79
CA ARG A 455 9.52 -18.41 -11.58
C ARG A 455 8.27 -18.73 -10.76
N GLY A 456 7.41 -19.63 -11.27
CA GLY A 456 6.14 -19.93 -10.63
C GLY A 456 5.12 -18.80 -10.80
N LEU A 457 4.80 -18.45 -12.07
CA LEU A 457 3.74 -17.48 -12.38
C LEU A 457 2.40 -18.21 -12.56
N SER A 458 1.36 -17.80 -11.84
CA SER A 458 0.01 -18.34 -12.01
C SER A 458 -0.97 -17.24 -12.41
N LEU A 459 -1.62 -17.42 -13.56
CA LEU A 459 -2.74 -16.58 -14.03
C LEU A 459 -3.98 -17.47 -14.10
N HIS A 460 -4.99 -17.21 -13.28
CA HIS A 460 -6.24 -17.96 -13.26
C HIS A 460 -7.43 -17.00 -13.41
N ASP A 461 -8.26 -17.23 -14.44
CA ASP A 461 -9.40 -16.36 -14.78
C ASP A 461 -8.99 -14.87 -14.87
N VAL A 462 -8.03 -14.59 -15.74
CA VAL A 462 -7.53 -13.21 -15.97
C VAL A 462 -8.12 -12.67 -17.27
N LYS A 463 -8.66 -11.45 -17.23
CA LYS A 463 -9.23 -10.78 -18.40
C LYS A 463 -8.54 -9.45 -18.67
N PHE A 464 -7.97 -9.30 -19.86
CA PHE A 464 -7.43 -8.05 -20.38
C PHE A 464 -8.30 -7.53 -21.53
N ALA A 465 -8.91 -6.38 -21.31
CA ALA A 465 -9.68 -5.65 -22.29
C ALA A 465 -9.03 -4.30 -22.61
N MET A 466 -9.36 -3.70 -23.72
CA MET A 466 -8.88 -2.38 -24.12
C MET A 466 -10.04 -1.51 -24.60
N ALA A 467 -10.03 -0.23 -24.22
CA ALA A 467 -11.05 0.74 -24.60
C ALA A 467 -10.90 1.19 -26.06
N THR A 468 -9.67 1.27 -26.55
CA THR A 468 -9.33 1.58 -27.94
C THR A 468 -8.30 0.55 -28.46
N PRO A 469 -8.22 0.32 -29.78
CA PRO A 469 -7.25 -0.62 -30.36
C PRO A 469 -5.82 -0.35 -29.88
N ASP A 470 -5.06 -1.42 -29.61
CA ASP A 470 -3.65 -1.38 -29.21
C ASP A 470 -2.86 -2.44 -29.99
N LEU A 471 -1.72 -2.08 -30.53
CA LEU A 471 -0.88 -2.97 -31.31
C LEU A 471 0.17 -3.72 -30.47
N ARG A 472 0.22 -3.46 -29.16
CA ARG A 472 1.09 -4.19 -28.23
C ARG A 472 0.44 -5.52 -27.84
N PRO A 473 1.21 -6.58 -27.58
CA PRO A 473 0.69 -7.83 -27.01
C PRO A 473 -0.05 -7.63 -25.69
N ALA A 474 -1.02 -8.50 -25.44
CA ALA A 474 -1.73 -8.52 -24.14
C ALA A 474 -0.83 -9.04 -23.01
N LEU A 475 0.02 -10.03 -23.30
CA LEU A 475 0.91 -10.67 -22.35
C LEU A 475 2.28 -10.88 -22.98
N ILE A 476 3.32 -10.45 -22.28
CA ILE A 476 4.71 -10.79 -22.61
C ILE A 476 5.32 -11.52 -21.42
N LEU A 477 5.86 -12.71 -21.68
CA LEU A 477 6.70 -13.48 -20.76
C LEU A 477 8.14 -13.45 -21.29
N ASP A 478 9.07 -12.90 -20.52
CA ASP A 478 10.47 -12.74 -20.87
C ASP A 478 11.34 -13.44 -19.81
N ASN A 479 11.96 -14.54 -20.18
CA ASN A 479 12.71 -15.42 -19.27
C ASN A 479 11.85 -15.86 -18.06
N VAL A 480 10.65 -16.40 -18.34
CA VAL A 480 9.74 -16.92 -17.33
C VAL A 480 9.83 -18.45 -17.30
N GLU A 481 9.92 -19.01 -16.12
CA GLU A 481 9.98 -20.46 -15.86
C GLU A 481 8.80 -20.89 -14.99
N ASP A 482 8.23 -22.06 -15.29
CA ASP A 482 7.12 -22.64 -14.50
C ASP A 482 5.91 -21.68 -14.43
N ALA A 483 5.22 -21.53 -15.56
CA ALA A 483 4.03 -20.69 -15.62
C ALA A 483 2.76 -21.50 -15.93
N ALA A 484 1.71 -21.26 -15.15
CA ALA A 484 0.37 -21.77 -15.40
C ALA A 484 -0.58 -20.62 -15.78
N VAL A 485 -1.11 -20.65 -17.01
CA VAL A 485 -2.06 -19.67 -17.53
C VAL A 485 -3.38 -20.36 -17.83
N ASN A 486 -4.33 -20.31 -16.89
CA ASN A 486 -5.61 -20.96 -17.02
C ASN A 486 -6.75 -19.94 -17.12
N GLY A 487 -7.53 -19.98 -18.21
CA GLY A 487 -8.67 -19.10 -18.39
C GLY A 487 -8.33 -17.65 -18.75
N LEU A 488 -7.15 -17.39 -19.30
CA LEU A 488 -6.81 -16.05 -19.81
C LEU A 488 -7.77 -15.66 -20.95
N SER A 489 -8.42 -14.52 -20.83
CA SER A 489 -9.28 -13.93 -21.86
C SER A 489 -8.70 -12.58 -22.27
N ALA A 490 -8.29 -12.41 -23.53
CA ALA A 490 -7.62 -11.19 -23.98
C ALA A 490 -8.18 -10.65 -25.29
N GLN A 491 -8.28 -9.33 -25.40
CA GLN A 491 -8.49 -8.64 -26.66
C GLN A 491 -7.16 -8.39 -27.35
N GLY A 492 -7.13 -8.55 -28.67
CA GLY A 492 -6.00 -8.19 -29.51
C GLY A 492 -6.47 -7.34 -30.69
N GLN A 493 -5.54 -7.01 -31.59
CA GLN A 493 -5.81 -6.19 -32.76
C GLN A 493 -5.16 -6.83 -34.00
N LYS A 494 -5.90 -6.91 -35.13
CA LYS A 494 -5.29 -7.27 -36.40
C LYS A 494 -4.21 -6.27 -36.76
N GLY A 495 -3.07 -6.77 -37.28
CA GLY A 495 -1.88 -5.95 -37.54
C GLY A 495 -0.93 -5.81 -36.33
N ALA A 496 -1.34 -6.25 -35.14
CA ALA A 496 -0.40 -6.45 -34.04
C ALA A 496 0.53 -7.64 -34.34
N GLU A 497 1.75 -7.58 -33.78
CA GLU A 497 2.76 -8.62 -33.97
C GLU A 497 2.28 -9.98 -33.44
N SER A 498 1.66 -10.01 -32.28
CA SER A 498 0.99 -11.17 -31.69
C SER A 498 0.11 -10.76 -30.52
N LEU A 499 -0.80 -11.65 -30.09
CA LEU A 499 -1.56 -11.47 -28.84
C LEU A 499 -0.70 -11.79 -27.61
N LEU A 500 0.08 -12.86 -27.70
CA LEU A 500 1.01 -13.32 -26.66
C LEU A 500 2.43 -13.35 -27.25
N ARG A 501 3.42 -12.96 -26.45
CA ARG A 501 4.84 -13.04 -26.82
C ARG A 501 5.63 -13.69 -25.70
N PHE A 502 6.36 -14.75 -26.00
CA PHE A 502 7.22 -15.45 -25.05
C PHE A 502 8.66 -15.41 -25.54
N ILE A 503 9.55 -14.90 -24.69
CA ILE A 503 10.97 -14.71 -25.01
C ILE A 503 11.77 -15.58 -24.04
N ASN A 504 12.57 -16.53 -24.54
CA ASN A 504 13.39 -17.43 -23.72
C ASN A 504 12.63 -18.06 -22.53
N THR A 505 11.35 -18.38 -22.72
CA THR A 505 10.42 -18.82 -21.69
C THR A 505 10.22 -20.33 -21.78
N ARG A 506 10.15 -21.02 -20.63
CA ARG A 506 10.03 -22.49 -20.57
C ARG A 506 9.06 -22.98 -19.51
N ASP A 507 8.61 -24.22 -19.66
CA ASP A 507 7.71 -24.90 -18.75
C ASP A 507 6.40 -24.12 -18.53
N VAL A 508 5.70 -23.82 -19.63
CA VAL A 508 4.46 -23.05 -19.63
C VAL A 508 3.27 -23.92 -20.02
N LEU A 509 2.25 -23.96 -19.19
CA LEU A 509 0.97 -24.53 -19.52
C LEU A 509 -0.08 -23.42 -19.70
N ILE A 510 -0.62 -23.31 -20.91
CA ILE A 510 -1.77 -22.45 -21.20
C ILE A 510 -2.99 -23.34 -21.40
N SER A 511 -4.04 -23.14 -20.63
CA SER A 511 -5.30 -23.85 -20.77
C SER A 511 -6.51 -22.91 -20.78
N ALA A 512 -7.56 -23.31 -21.48
CA ALA A 512 -8.82 -22.54 -21.56
C ALA A 512 -8.64 -21.08 -22.02
N LEU A 513 -7.68 -20.82 -22.93
CA LEU A 513 -7.40 -19.49 -23.47
C LEU A 513 -8.56 -19.01 -24.35
N ARG A 514 -8.97 -17.76 -24.20
CA ARG A 514 -10.01 -17.14 -25.03
C ARG A 514 -9.49 -15.89 -25.75
N VAL A 515 -9.49 -15.93 -27.07
CA VAL A 515 -9.19 -14.78 -27.93
C VAL A 515 -10.48 -13.99 -28.16
N LEU A 516 -10.61 -12.81 -27.58
CA LEU A 516 -11.87 -12.08 -27.56
C LEU A 516 -12.16 -11.30 -28.85
N THR A 517 -11.12 -10.88 -29.57
CA THR A 517 -11.21 -10.12 -30.83
C THR A 517 -10.29 -10.72 -31.90
N PRO A 518 -10.53 -10.49 -33.20
CA PRO A 518 -9.68 -11.02 -34.27
C PRO A 518 -8.23 -10.55 -34.14
N VAL A 519 -7.27 -11.50 -34.26
CA VAL A 519 -5.83 -11.24 -34.23
C VAL A 519 -5.14 -11.94 -35.39
N THR A 520 -4.02 -11.39 -35.87
CA THR A 520 -3.23 -12.03 -36.91
C THR A 520 -2.47 -13.23 -36.37
N ASN A 521 -1.75 -13.06 -35.26
CA ASN A 521 -0.96 -14.11 -34.63
C ASN A 521 -1.36 -14.29 -33.18
N LEU A 522 -1.55 -15.54 -32.73
CA LEU A 522 -1.85 -15.83 -31.33
C LEU A 522 -0.60 -15.72 -30.47
N LEU A 523 0.39 -16.59 -30.73
CA LEU A 523 1.62 -16.66 -29.95
C LEU A 523 2.83 -16.43 -30.85
N GLN A 524 3.72 -15.57 -30.42
CA GLN A 524 5.08 -15.45 -30.93
C GLN A 524 6.07 -15.96 -29.90
N ALA A 525 6.83 -17.02 -30.24
CA ALA A 525 7.90 -17.56 -29.38
C ALA A 525 9.24 -17.09 -29.95
N GLU A 526 10.08 -16.51 -29.13
CA GLU A 526 11.36 -15.89 -29.46
C GLU A 526 12.50 -16.45 -28.62
N GLY A 527 13.63 -16.74 -29.24
CA GLY A 527 14.86 -17.14 -28.56
C GLY A 527 15.02 -18.67 -28.42
N LYS A 528 16.28 -19.09 -28.38
CA LYS A 528 16.66 -20.52 -28.36
C LYS A 528 16.32 -21.23 -27.07
N ALA A 529 16.12 -20.49 -25.98
CA ALA A 529 15.78 -21.05 -24.65
C ALA A 529 14.28 -21.30 -24.46
N CYS A 530 13.43 -20.98 -25.45
CA CYS A 530 12.03 -21.41 -25.38
C CYS A 530 11.94 -22.93 -25.43
N ASP A 531 11.24 -23.51 -24.44
CA ASP A 531 11.04 -24.95 -24.33
C ASP A 531 9.77 -25.30 -23.55
N ASN A 532 9.20 -26.48 -23.83
CA ASN A 532 8.07 -27.07 -23.11
C ASN A 532 6.88 -26.11 -22.89
N ILE A 533 6.49 -25.39 -23.92
CA ILE A 533 5.30 -24.52 -23.94
C ILE A 533 4.12 -25.33 -24.48
N LYS A 534 3.06 -25.47 -23.69
CA LYS A 534 1.87 -26.23 -24.05
C LYS A 534 0.64 -25.31 -24.09
N ILE A 535 -0.16 -25.44 -25.16
CA ILE A 535 -1.45 -24.78 -25.28
C ILE A 535 -2.51 -25.87 -25.40
N GLU A 536 -3.46 -25.92 -24.44
CA GLU A 536 -4.44 -26.99 -24.32
C GLU A 536 -5.86 -26.39 -24.21
N GLY A 537 -6.69 -26.69 -25.20
CA GLY A 537 -8.08 -26.25 -25.24
C GLY A 537 -8.27 -24.72 -25.28
N GLY A 538 -9.51 -24.29 -25.36
CA GLY A 538 -9.89 -22.87 -25.37
C GLY A 538 -10.50 -22.44 -26.71
N ASP A 539 -10.87 -21.14 -26.80
CA ASP A 539 -11.39 -20.53 -28.03
C ASP A 539 -10.35 -19.61 -28.65
N ILE A 540 -9.59 -20.17 -29.59
CA ILE A 540 -8.57 -19.46 -30.37
C ILE A 540 -9.02 -19.23 -31.82
N SER A 541 -10.29 -19.46 -32.15
CA SER A 541 -10.85 -19.39 -33.50
C SER A 541 -10.70 -18.02 -34.17
N LYS A 542 -10.46 -16.97 -33.42
CA LYS A 542 -10.24 -15.61 -33.90
C LYS A 542 -8.77 -15.28 -34.24
N ALA A 543 -7.86 -16.23 -34.13
CA ALA A 543 -6.47 -16.08 -34.55
C ALA A 543 -6.27 -16.63 -35.96
N ASP A 544 -5.75 -15.82 -36.86
CA ASP A 544 -5.47 -16.26 -38.24
C ASP A 544 -4.31 -17.29 -38.25
N LYS A 545 -3.32 -17.13 -37.36
CA LYS A 545 -2.18 -18.02 -37.16
C LYS A 545 -1.92 -18.27 -35.68
N VAL A 546 -1.73 -19.53 -35.30
CA VAL A 546 -1.57 -19.89 -33.87
C VAL A 546 -0.14 -19.64 -33.38
N LEU A 547 0.88 -19.89 -34.21
CA LEU A 547 2.28 -19.83 -33.80
C LEU A 547 3.16 -19.11 -34.81
N VAL A 548 3.97 -18.20 -34.32
CA VAL A 548 5.10 -17.57 -35.03
C VAL A 548 6.37 -17.84 -34.25
N LEU A 549 7.43 -18.24 -34.94
CA LEU A 549 8.76 -18.48 -34.38
C LEU A 549 9.72 -17.39 -34.82
N ALA A 550 10.50 -16.86 -33.88
CA ALA A 550 11.48 -15.82 -34.11
C ALA A 550 12.76 -16.05 -33.29
N SER A 551 13.82 -15.36 -33.65
CA SER A 551 15.09 -15.32 -32.91
C SER A 551 15.65 -16.70 -32.53
N GLY A 552 15.43 -17.74 -33.39
CA GLY A 552 15.97 -19.08 -33.20
C GLY A 552 15.14 -20.00 -32.27
N ALA A 553 13.90 -19.62 -31.92
CA ALA A 553 12.99 -20.51 -31.23
C ALA A 553 12.65 -21.76 -32.07
N SER A 554 12.63 -22.93 -31.44
CA SER A 554 12.33 -24.21 -32.09
C SER A 554 10.82 -24.44 -32.17
N ALA A 555 10.36 -25.02 -33.30
CA ALA A 555 8.98 -25.48 -33.42
C ALA A 555 8.62 -26.57 -32.39
N GLN A 556 9.61 -27.33 -31.96
CA GLN A 556 9.43 -28.38 -30.94
C GLN A 556 9.21 -27.82 -29.53
N ALA A 557 9.55 -26.55 -29.30
CA ALA A 557 9.35 -25.88 -28.01
C ALA A 557 7.87 -25.64 -27.69
N VAL A 558 7.01 -25.61 -28.70
CA VAL A 558 5.58 -25.31 -28.55
C VAL A 558 4.73 -26.48 -29.02
N ARG A 559 3.86 -26.95 -28.14
CA ARG A 559 2.92 -28.04 -28.42
C ARG A 559 1.49 -27.54 -28.32
N LEU A 560 0.72 -27.77 -29.37
CA LEU A 560 -0.72 -27.51 -29.40
C LEU A 560 -1.46 -28.82 -29.16
N ARG A 561 -2.39 -28.85 -28.25
CA ARG A 561 -3.32 -29.95 -28.01
C ARG A 561 -4.74 -29.39 -28.08
N GLU A 562 -5.56 -30.04 -28.90
CA GLU A 562 -7.00 -29.74 -29.02
C GLU A 562 -7.76 -30.09 -27.74
#